data_1f3e1ffddc716c11c4b5284775d11417
#
_entry.id   1f3e1ffddc716c11c4b5284775d11417
#
_cell.length_a   1.000
_cell.length_b   1.000
_cell.length_c   1.000
_cell.angle_alpha   90.00
_cell.angle_beta   90.00
_cell.angle_gamma   90.00
#
_symmetry.space_group_name_H-M   'P 1'
#
loop_
_entity.id
_entity.type
_entity.pdbx_description
1 polymer ?
#
loop_
_entity_poly.entity_id
_entity_poly.type
_entity_poly.pdbx_seq_one_letter_code
_entity_poly.pdbx_strand_id
1 'polypeptide(L)'
;MYSFNDKVFLVDGAYNSCFYDFNKSRLYHCSADYSEVAKKAVKNDNTEFSAVDKEKIKVLLEEKLLVNTSEFISDGKIQQLKKEIQIDFVWIELTNQCNMKCIHCYDEACITNKQVLSIDEYKYIIDELDAYGVKKIQLIGGEPLLVKNLKEMICYACEKMDSVVIFTNASLITDELAQFFSKHHISVAVSVYSYDEHYHDYVTKVQGSHKRTIQGLALLKKYNVSYRVANVLMNGVEIGSPNSDLYCLKNGDVVRLTGRANGYLLNDELIKKRLITQKSFPLNLDEDFSARCVSGHNCFCRRLYISSNMEVYPCAMERRISHGNLKGNHLKFIMNKEIFEFNKDKVNVCKDCEFRYTCFDCRPNSIEKEINEKPWYCTYNPYSGEWETVDSAISRIHKQLEIEKDDKR
;
A
#
# COMPACT_ATOMS: atom_id res chain seq x y z
N MET A 1 18.19 38.87 -1.47
CA MET A 1 18.59 37.43 -1.55
C MET A 1 17.38 36.64 -1.93
N TYR A 2 17.53 35.58 -2.76
CA TYR A 2 16.45 34.67 -3.05
C TYR A 2 16.49 33.45 -2.12
N SER A 3 15.32 32.95 -1.76
CA SER A 3 15.15 31.69 -1.00
C SER A 3 13.94 30.94 -1.58
N PHE A 4 13.92 29.60 -1.45
CA PHE A 4 12.66 28.90 -1.60
C PHE A 4 11.69 29.38 -0.54
N ASN A 5 10.40 29.47 -0.90
CA ASN A 5 9.38 29.79 0.09
C ASN A 5 9.27 28.67 1.12
N ASP A 6 8.77 28.99 2.30
CA ASP A 6 8.47 27.96 3.30
C ASP A 6 7.57 26.87 2.71
N LYS A 7 7.83 25.60 3.06
CA LYS A 7 7.12 24.40 2.53
C LYS A 7 7.07 24.27 0.99
N VAL A 8 8.01 24.89 0.29
CA VAL A 8 8.23 24.68 -1.14
C VAL A 8 9.54 23.92 -1.34
N PHE A 9 9.45 22.78 -2.03
CA PHE A 9 10.58 21.88 -2.26
C PHE A 9 10.76 21.60 -3.75
N LEU A 10 12.01 21.44 -4.17
CA LEU A 10 12.37 21.10 -5.54
C LEU A 10 12.82 19.65 -5.65
N VAL A 11 12.28 18.93 -6.60
CA VAL A 11 12.65 17.54 -6.93
C VAL A 11 13.02 17.47 -8.40
N ASP A 12 14.30 17.19 -8.67
CA ASP A 12 14.76 16.98 -10.02
C ASP A 12 14.48 15.55 -10.49
N GLY A 13 14.06 15.41 -11.73
CA GLY A 13 14.10 14.19 -12.51
C GLY A 13 15.27 14.21 -13.50
N ALA A 14 15.36 13.19 -14.35
CA ALA A 14 16.39 13.12 -15.39
C ALA A 14 16.16 14.14 -16.51
N TYR A 15 14.92 14.46 -16.84
CA TYR A 15 14.55 15.37 -17.94
C TYR A 15 13.83 16.62 -17.47
N ASN A 16 12.89 16.46 -16.54
CA ASN A 16 12.08 17.52 -15.97
C ASN A 16 12.29 17.67 -14.48
N SER A 17 11.67 18.67 -13.87
CA SER A 17 11.65 18.91 -12.42
C SER A 17 10.25 19.22 -11.92
N CYS A 18 10.03 19.05 -10.60
CA CYS A 18 8.78 19.45 -9.95
C CYS A 18 9.05 20.33 -8.74
N PHE A 19 8.31 21.43 -8.60
CA PHE A 19 8.17 22.13 -7.34
C PHE A 19 6.96 21.57 -6.60
N TYR A 20 7.20 21.15 -5.36
CA TYR A 20 6.21 20.65 -4.40
C TYR A 20 5.84 21.81 -3.48
N ASP A 21 4.71 22.45 -3.72
CA ASP A 21 4.21 23.58 -2.91
C ASP A 21 3.11 23.10 -1.97
N PHE A 22 3.46 22.82 -0.72
CA PHE A 22 2.50 22.37 0.29
C PHE A 22 1.64 23.51 0.86
N ASN A 23 2.04 24.78 0.66
CA ASN A 23 1.18 25.92 1.04
C ASN A 23 -0.08 25.99 0.19
N LYS A 24 0.06 25.68 -1.11
CA LYS A 24 -1.05 25.64 -2.06
C LYS A 24 -1.56 24.23 -2.33
N SER A 25 -0.99 23.21 -1.71
CA SER A 25 -1.23 21.79 -2.01
C SER A 25 -1.12 21.47 -3.50
N ARG A 26 -0.11 22.04 -4.18
CA ARG A 26 0.03 21.99 -5.64
C ARG A 26 1.41 21.50 -6.08
N LEU A 27 1.42 20.71 -7.16
CA LEU A 27 2.62 20.27 -7.85
C LEU A 27 2.80 21.09 -9.14
N TYR A 28 3.96 21.71 -9.29
CA TYR A 28 4.34 22.43 -10.51
C TYR A 28 5.37 21.60 -11.26
N HIS A 29 4.96 21.00 -12.37
CA HIS A 29 5.85 20.29 -13.27
C HIS A 29 6.45 21.25 -14.28
N CYS A 30 7.76 21.25 -14.44
CA CYS A 30 8.49 22.20 -15.30
C CYS A 30 9.72 21.54 -15.94
N SER A 31 10.24 22.20 -16.97
CA SER A 31 11.54 21.84 -17.56
C SER A 31 12.71 22.08 -16.60
N ALA A 32 13.79 21.32 -16.75
CA ALA A 32 14.97 21.37 -15.86
C ALA A 32 15.61 22.77 -15.77
N ASP A 33 15.49 23.60 -16.78
CA ASP A 33 16.04 24.96 -16.81
C ASP A 33 15.39 25.89 -15.76
N TYR A 34 14.12 25.68 -15.38
CA TYR A 34 13.51 26.39 -14.25
C TYR A 34 14.13 25.99 -12.91
N SER A 35 14.41 24.71 -12.73
CA SER A 35 15.06 24.21 -11.51
C SER A 35 16.49 24.71 -11.37
N GLU A 36 17.25 24.75 -12.48
CA GLU A 36 18.61 25.28 -12.51
C GLU A 36 18.67 26.76 -12.15
N VAL A 37 17.75 27.56 -12.73
CA VAL A 37 17.67 28.99 -12.41
C VAL A 37 17.27 29.21 -10.96
N ALA A 38 16.32 28.45 -10.42
CA ALA A 38 15.93 28.52 -9.02
C ALA A 38 17.10 28.23 -8.08
N LYS A 39 17.87 27.15 -8.34
CA LYS A 39 19.07 26.77 -7.56
C LYS A 39 20.15 27.85 -7.62
N LYS A 40 20.43 28.41 -8.82
CA LYS A 40 21.40 29.50 -8.99
C LYS A 40 20.96 30.75 -8.21
N ALA A 41 19.67 31.10 -8.26
CA ALA A 41 19.14 32.25 -7.57
C ALA A 41 19.27 32.15 -6.04
N VAL A 42 19.00 30.94 -5.47
CA VAL A 42 19.09 30.69 -4.03
C VAL A 42 20.53 30.62 -3.54
N LYS A 43 21.47 30.12 -4.35
CA LYS A 43 22.89 30.07 -3.99
C LYS A 43 23.53 31.47 -3.84
N ASN A 44 22.93 32.48 -4.43
CA ASN A 44 23.35 33.89 -4.35
C ASN A 44 24.82 34.12 -4.76
N ASP A 45 25.30 33.39 -5.77
CA ASP A 45 26.71 33.34 -6.21
C ASP A 45 27.03 34.51 -7.12
N ASN A 46 26.79 35.74 -6.86
CA ASN A 46 27.09 36.91 -7.72
C ASN A 46 26.91 36.62 -9.25
N THR A 47 26.07 35.67 -9.60
CA THR A 47 25.88 35.19 -10.95
C THR A 47 25.07 36.23 -11.74
N GLU A 48 25.60 36.71 -12.84
CA GLU A 48 24.82 37.51 -13.79
C GLU A 48 23.75 36.64 -14.45
N PHE A 49 22.48 36.95 -14.21
CA PHE A 49 21.35 36.27 -14.84
C PHE A 49 21.10 36.86 -16.24
N SER A 50 20.96 35.99 -17.21
CA SER A 50 20.51 36.39 -18.56
C SER A 50 19.09 37.00 -18.53
N ALA A 51 18.67 37.63 -19.60
CA ALA A 51 17.29 38.16 -19.73
C ALA A 51 16.26 37.03 -19.56
N VAL A 52 16.53 35.83 -20.10
CA VAL A 52 15.66 34.65 -19.99
C VAL A 52 15.60 34.13 -18.55
N ASP A 53 16.75 34.09 -17.83
CA ASP A 53 16.77 33.66 -16.42
C ASP A 53 15.98 34.62 -15.54
N LYS A 54 16.08 35.95 -15.78
CA LYS A 54 15.32 36.96 -15.06
C LYS A 54 13.82 36.80 -15.24
N GLU A 55 13.34 36.45 -16.45
CA GLU A 55 11.94 36.19 -16.69
C GLU A 55 11.46 34.93 -15.96
N LYS A 56 12.26 33.83 -15.94
CA LYS A 56 11.97 32.64 -15.14
C LYS A 56 11.91 32.93 -13.66
N ILE A 57 12.87 33.71 -13.12
CA ILE A 57 12.85 34.14 -11.71
C ILE A 57 11.57 34.92 -11.40
N LYS A 58 11.15 35.81 -12.30
CA LYS A 58 9.92 36.56 -12.14
C LYS A 58 8.70 35.62 -12.02
N VAL A 59 8.57 34.63 -12.90
CA VAL A 59 7.50 33.60 -12.82
C VAL A 59 7.54 32.85 -11.48
N LEU A 60 8.73 32.42 -11.04
CA LEU A 60 8.90 31.73 -9.77
C LEU A 60 8.51 32.58 -8.55
N LEU A 61 8.76 33.90 -8.61
CA LEU A 61 8.34 34.86 -7.58
C LEU A 61 6.83 35.13 -7.60
N GLU A 62 6.23 35.31 -8.80
CA GLU A 62 4.78 35.47 -8.97
C GLU A 62 4.01 34.27 -8.46
N GLU A 63 4.51 33.06 -8.73
CA GLU A 63 3.96 31.81 -8.22
C GLU A 63 4.31 31.56 -6.74
N LYS A 64 5.11 32.42 -6.13
CA LYS A 64 5.58 32.28 -4.74
C LYS A 64 6.34 30.97 -4.48
N LEU A 65 6.97 30.41 -5.49
CA LEU A 65 7.88 29.27 -5.36
C LEU A 65 9.25 29.73 -4.81
N LEU A 66 9.68 30.92 -5.24
CA LEU A 66 10.77 31.68 -4.64
C LEU A 66 10.23 32.93 -3.96
N VAL A 67 10.99 33.45 -3.01
CA VAL A 67 10.75 34.74 -2.36
C VAL A 67 12.04 35.57 -2.34
N ASN A 68 11.89 36.91 -2.41
CA ASN A 68 13.00 37.82 -2.18
C ASN A 68 12.92 38.30 -0.71
N THR A 69 13.94 38.00 0.05
CA THR A 69 13.96 38.21 1.51
C THR A 69 15.32 38.64 1.99
N SER A 70 15.40 39.27 3.16
CA SER A 70 16.63 39.58 3.85
C SER A 70 17.25 38.38 4.57
N GLU A 71 16.43 37.38 4.92
CA GLU A 71 16.84 36.17 5.64
C GLU A 71 16.64 34.92 4.80
N PHE A 72 17.54 33.96 4.93
CA PHE A 72 17.41 32.66 4.28
C PHE A 72 16.27 31.85 4.94
N ILE A 73 15.32 31.35 4.12
CA ILE A 73 14.17 30.56 4.59
C ILE A 73 14.44 29.07 4.36
N SER A 74 14.73 28.66 3.12
CA SER A 74 14.86 27.25 2.73
C SER A 74 15.77 27.08 1.52
N ASP A 75 16.52 25.96 1.47
CA ASP A 75 17.27 25.52 0.30
C ASP A 75 16.41 24.66 -0.67
N GLY A 76 15.15 24.46 -0.34
CA GLY A 76 14.20 23.72 -1.16
C GLY A 76 14.42 22.20 -1.21
N LYS A 77 15.23 21.64 -0.33
CA LYS A 77 15.50 20.18 -0.32
C LYS A 77 14.37 19.42 0.34
N ILE A 78 13.70 18.56 -0.41
CA ILE A 78 12.55 17.77 0.07
C ILE A 78 12.93 16.80 1.21
N GLN A 79 14.22 16.47 1.39
CA GLN A 79 14.70 15.64 2.49
C GLN A 79 14.42 16.24 3.87
N GLN A 80 14.14 17.54 3.97
CA GLN A 80 13.69 18.22 5.19
C GLN A 80 12.34 17.68 5.70
N LEU A 81 11.54 17.04 4.82
CA LEU A 81 10.31 16.36 5.21
C LEU A 81 10.54 15.01 5.89
N LYS A 82 11.80 14.52 5.96
CA LYS A 82 12.07 13.22 6.58
C LYS A 82 11.61 13.22 8.04
N LYS A 83 10.71 12.27 8.36
CA LYS A 83 10.16 12.07 9.71
C LYS A 83 10.65 10.73 10.28
N GLU A 84 10.59 10.61 11.60
CA GLU A 84 10.79 9.35 12.27
C GLU A 84 9.68 8.36 11.87
N ILE A 85 10.08 7.11 11.67
CA ILE A 85 9.18 6.05 11.22
C ILE A 85 8.43 5.50 12.44
N GLN A 86 7.10 5.47 12.37
CA GLN A 86 6.23 4.86 13.36
C GLN A 86 5.36 3.79 12.70
N ILE A 87 5.24 2.65 13.35
CA ILE A 87 4.38 1.56 12.88
C ILE A 87 2.93 1.87 13.25
N ASP A 88 2.07 2.06 12.24
CA ASP A 88 0.66 2.37 12.44
C ASP A 88 -0.12 1.16 12.95
N PHE A 89 0.13 0.00 12.34
CA PHE A 89 -0.49 -1.26 12.72
C PHE A 89 0.32 -2.46 12.19
N VAL A 90 0.03 -3.62 12.73
CA VAL A 90 0.66 -4.88 12.34
C VAL A 90 -0.38 -5.92 11.95
N TRP A 91 -0.18 -6.58 10.81
CA TRP A 91 -0.90 -7.81 10.47
C TRP A 91 -0.25 -9.00 11.17
N ILE A 92 -1.05 -9.83 11.82
CA ILE A 92 -0.61 -11.10 12.42
C ILE A 92 -1.36 -12.22 11.72
N GLU A 93 -0.64 -13.06 11.02
CA GLU A 93 -1.16 -14.29 10.43
C GLU A 93 -1.25 -15.37 11.49
N LEU A 94 -2.46 -15.67 11.93
CA LEU A 94 -2.68 -16.71 12.95
C LEU A 94 -2.47 -18.12 12.40
N THR A 95 -2.74 -18.32 11.13
CA THR A 95 -2.64 -19.60 10.44
C THR A 95 -2.60 -19.41 8.93
N ASN A 96 -1.92 -20.29 8.21
CA ASN A 96 -2.02 -20.38 6.75
C ASN A 96 -3.09 -21.41 6.28
N GLN A 97 -3.85 -22.00 7.22
CA GLN A 97 -4.98 -22.87 6.91
C GLN A 97 -6.22 -22.06 6.55
N CYS A 98 -6.95 -22.48 5.52
CA CYS A 98 -8.19 -21.84 5.09
C CYS A 98 -9.21 -22.89 4.62
N ASN A 99 -10.48 -22.68 4.95
CA ASN A 99 -11.61 -23.48 4.44
C ASN A 99 -12.04 -23.09 3.01
N MET A 100 -11.34 -22.13 2.38
CA MET A 100 -11.50 -21.72 0.99
C MET A 100 -10.18 -21.84 0.22
N LYS A 101 -10.24 -21.80 -1.13
CA LYS A 101 -9.07 -21.87 -2.02
C LYS A 101 -9.17 -20.78 -3.09
N CYS A 102 -9.25 -19.51 -2.66
CA CYS A 102 -9.50 -18.40 -3.56
C CYS A 102 -8.47 -18.28 -4.69
N ILE A 103 -8.94 -17.97 -5.90
CA ILE A 103 -8.11 -17.92 -7.12
C ILE A 103 -7.05 -16.81 -7.10
N HIS A 104 -7.23 -15.80 -6.25
CA HIS A 104 -6.34 -14.63 -6.11
C HIS A 104 -5.59 -14.59 -4.77
N CYS A 105 -5.61 -15.69 -4.00
CA CYS A 105 -5.05 -15.70 -2.65
C CYS A 105 -3.54 -15.45 -2.67
N TYR A 106 -3.10 -14.36 -2.06
CA TYR A 106 -1.69 -13.99 -1.97
C TYR A 106 -0.87 -14.93 -1.08
N ASP A 107 -1.51 -15.57 -0.10
CA ASP A 107 -0.90 -16.49 0.86
C ASP A 107 -1.01 -17.96 0.44
N GLU A 108 -1.64 -18.22 -0.71
CA GLU A 108 -1.89 -19.57 -1.23
C GLU A 108 -2.56 -20.53 -0.22
N ALA A 109 -3.30 -19.95 0.73
CA ALA A 109 -3.93 -20.67 1.81
C ALA A 109 -4.89 -21.76 1.33
N CYS A 110 -4.92 -22.88 2.03
CA CYS A 110 -5.84 -23.99 1.80
C CYS A 110 -6.02 -24.85 3.05
N ILE A 111 -7.00 -25.77 3.03
CA ILE A 111 -7.33 -26.58 4.21
C ILE A 111 -6.23 -27.59 4.58
N THR A 112 -5.36 -27.95 3.66
CA THR A 112 -4.27 -28.90 3.88
C THR A 112 -3.03 -28.25 4.52
N ASN A 113 -2.95 -26.92 4.55
CA ASN A 113 -1.91 -26.21 5.26
C ASN A 113 -2.07 -26.47 6.77
N LYS A 114 -0.96 -26.53 7.51
CA LYS A 114 -0.99 -26.95 8.91
C LYS A 114 -0.38 -25.95 9.87
N GLN A 115 0.16 -24.85 9.38
CA GLN A 115 0.85 -23.90 10.23
C GLN A 115 -0.17 -23.04 10.98
N VAL A 116 -0.03 -23.01 12.29
CA VAL A 116 -0.88 -22.26 13.23
C VAL A 116 0.01 -21.75 14.34
N LEU A 117 -0.08 -20.48 14.71
CA LEU A 117 0.57 -19.95 15.89
C LEU A 117 0.03 -20.64 17.15
N SER A 118 0.92 -21.10 18.01
CA SER A 118 0.55 -21.48 19.35
C SER A 118 0.13 -20.26 20.18
N ILE A 119 -0.58 -20.49 21.27
CA ILE A 119 -1.00 -19.39 22.16
C ILE A 119 0.21 -18.67 22.78
N ASP A 120 1.28 -19.39 23.09
CA ASP A 120 2.50 -18.82 23.67
C ASP A 120 3.27 -17.98 22.65
N GLU A 121 3.41 -18.45 21.40
CA GLU A 121 4.01 -17.67 20.30
C GLU A 121 3.19 -16.39 20.04
N TYR A 122 1.86 -16.50 20.05
CA TYR A 122 0.98 -15.35 19.87
C TYR A 122 1.14 -14.32 21.01
N LYS A 123 1.12 -14.77 22.26
CA LYS A 123 1.32 -13.89 23.43
C LYS A 123 2.67 -13.20 23.36
N TYR A 124 3.71 -13.93 22.99
CA TYR A 124 5.05 -13.37 22.78
C TYR A 124 5.05 -12.26 21.70
N ILE A 125 4.39 -12.49 20.55
CA ILE A 125 4.24 -11.47 19.50
C ILE A 125 3.54 -10.23 20.05
N ILE A 126 2.44 -10.38 20.77
CA ILE A 126 1.69 -9.25 21.35
C ILE A 126 2.54 -8.45 22.34
N ASP A 127 3.32 -9.14 23.19
CA ASP A 127 4.22 -8.51 24.14
C ASP A 127 5.34 -7.70 23.46
N GLU A 128 5.93 -8.25 22.41
CA GLU A 128 6.95 -7.56 21.62
C GLU A 128 6.38 -6.32 20.89
N LEU A 129 5.16 -6.43 20.37
CA LEU A 129 4.48 -5.31 19.73
C LEU A 129 4.13 -4.19 20.71
N ASP A 130 3.64 -4.54 21.89
CA ASP A 130 3.33 -3.58 22.96
C ASP A 130 4.61 -2.87 23.45
N ALA A 131 5.68 -3.62 23.67
CA ALA A 131 6.99 -3.07 24.05
C ALA A 131 7.59 -2.16 22.95
N TYR A 132 7.27 -2.42 21.68
CA TYR A 132 7.68 -1.57 20.53
C TYR A 132 6.80 -0.32 20.35
N GLY A 133 5.69 -0.23 21.07
CA GLY A 133 4.74 0.90 21.02
C GLY A 133 3.62 0.73 19.97
N VAL A 134 3.46 -0.45 19.38
CA VAL A 134 2.35 -0.74 18.47
C VAL A 134 1.07 -0.94 19.27
N LYS A 135 -0.02 -0.26 18.85
CA LYS A 135 -1.32 -0.32 19.54
C LYS A 135 -2.46 -0.83 18.66
N LYS A 136 -2.22 -1.08 17.40
CA LYS A 136 -3.25 -1.54 16.46
C LYS A 136 -2.80 -2.81 15.75
N ILE A 137 -3.62 -3.84 15.80
CA ILE A 137 -3.35 -5.10 15.11
C ILE A 137 -4.51 -5.54 14.23
N GLN A 138 -4.18 -6.31 13.23
CA GLN A 138 -5.14 -6.95 12.34
C GLN A 138 -4.84 -8.44 12.27
N LEU A 139 -5.72 -9.26 12.85
CA LEU A 139 -5.62 -10.70 12.83
C LEU A 139 -6.07 -11.21 11.46
N ILE A 140 -5.17 -11.86 10.76
CA ILE A 140 -5.36 -12.37 9.41
C ILE A 140 -4.85 -13.81 9.31
N GLY A 141 -4.81 -14.34 8.12
CA GLY A 141 -4.25 -15.64 7.81
C GLY A 141 -4.93 -16.24 6.59
N GLY A 142 -4.96 -17.56 6.50
CA GLY A 142 -5.89 -18.25 5.64
C GLY A 142 -7.32 -17.93 6.09
N GLU A 143 -7.76 -18.52 7.21
CA GLU A 143 -9.00 -18.16 7.89
C GLU A 143 -8.80 -18.18 9.41
N PRO A 144 -8.72 -17.01 10.07
CA PRO A 144 -8.52 -16.92 11.53
C PRO A 144 -9.56 -17.66 12.36
N LEU A 145 -10.80 -17.79 11.89
CA LEU A 145 -11.87 -18.46 12.63
C LEU A 145 -11.69 -19.99 12.72
N LEU A 146 -10.70 -20.56 12.04
CA LEU A 146 -10.29 -21.97 12.21
C LEU A 146 -9.41 -22.18 13.44
N VAL A 147 -8.84 -21.12 14.00
CA VAL A 147 -7.91 -21.24 15.14
C VAL A 147 -8.67 -21.53 16.43
N LYS A 148 -8.38 -22.67 17.06
CA LYS A 148 -9.12 -23.15 18.25
C LYS A 148 -9.09 -22.17 19.42
N ASN A 149 -7.94 -21.52 19.67
CA ASN A 149 -7.72 -20.62 20.81
C ASN A 149 -8.00 -19.14 20.45
N LEU A 150 -8.73 -18.87 19.35
CA LEU A 150 -8.95 -17.50 18.85
C LEU A 150 -9.52 -16.57 19.92
N LYS A 151 -10.49 -17.02 20.73
CA LYS A 151 -11.11 -16.20 21.78
C LYS A 151 -10.09 -15.81 22.85
N GLU A 152 -9.23 -16.73 23.28
CA GLU A 152 -8.15 -16.44 24.24
C GLU A 152 -7.13 -15.46 23.67
N MET A 153 -6.74 -15.66 22.39
CA MET A 153 -5.84 -14.73 21.67
C MET A 153 -6.42 -13.32 21.61
N ILE A 154 -7.71 -13.19 21.28
CA ILE A 154 -8.40 -11.90 21.24
C ILE A 154 -8.43 -11.25 22.62
N CYS A 155 -8.80 -11.98 23.68
CA CYS A 155 -8.82 -11.44 25.03
C CYS A 155 -7.45 -10.89 25.42
N TYR A 156 -6.38 -11.65 25.19
CA TYR A 156 -5.02 -11.21 25.48
C TYR A 156 -4.61 -9.95 24.71
N ALA A 157 -4.98 -9.87 23.41
CA ALA A 157 -4.71 -8.68 22.63
C ALA A 157 -5.48 -7.46 23.13
N CYS A 158 -6.74 -7.61 23.52
CA CYS A 158 -7.56 -6.50 24.03
C CYS A 158 -7.03 -5.88 25.34
N GLU A 159 -6.19 -6.59 26.08
CA GLU A 159 -5.53 -6.04 27.29
C GLU A 159 -4.40 -5.06 26.97
N LYS A 160 -3.81 -5.13 25.77
CA LYS A 160 -2.60 -4.41 25.39
C LYS A 160 -2.74 -3.51 24.17
N MET A 161 -3.71 -3.79 23.31
CA MET A 161 -3.94 -3.12 22.04
C MET A 161 -5.19 -2.23 22.09
N ASP A 162 -5.10 -1.03 21.52
CA ASP A 162 -6.24 -0.10 21.41
C ASP A 162 -7.23 -0.54 20.34
N SER A 163 -6.77 -1.33 19.35
CA SER A 163 -7.61 -1.78 18.23
C SER A 163 -7.23 -3.16 17.76
N VAL A 164 -8.22 -4.06 17.73
CA VAL A 164 -8.11 -5.42 17.17
C VAL A 164 -9.13 -5.56 16.04
N VAL A 165 -8.64 -5.85 14.83
CA VAL A 165 -9.48 -6.10 13.64
C VAL A 165 -9.27 -7.53 13.19
N ILE A 166 -10.33 -8.24 12.82
CA ILE A 166 -10.24 -9.59 12.25
C ILE A 166 -10.62 -9.56 10.77
N PHE A 167 -9.77 -10.10 9.91
CA PHE A 167 -10.06 -10.34 8.50
C PHE A 167 -10.53 -11.78 8.32
N THR A 168 -11.71 -11.98 7.80
CA THR A 168 -12.31 -13.30 7.65
C THR A 168 -13.18 -13.39 6.40
N ASN A 169 -13.38 -14.60 5.90
CA ASN A 169 -14.40 -14.88 4.90
C ASN A 169 -15.83 -14.97 5.51
N ALA A 170 -15.94 -14.82 6.83
CA ALA A 170 -17.17 -14.83 7.63
C ALA A 170 -18.02 -16.11 7.56
N SER A 171 -17.64 -17.12 6.80
CA SER A 171 -18.43 -18.35 6.62
C SER A 171 -18.55 -19.23 7.86
N LEU A 172 -17.74 -18.95 8.89
CA LEU A 172 -17.69 -19.65 10.17
C LEU A 172 -18.19 -18.84 11.36
N ILE A 173 -18.79 -17.67 11.12
CA ILE A 173 -19.36 -16.86 12.18
C ILE A 173 -20.61 -17.53 12.73
N THR A 174 -20.66 -17.71 14.05
CA THR A 174 -21.80 -18.22 14.80
C THR A 174 -22.41 -17.11 15.68
N ASP A 175 -23.64 -17.32 16.20
CA ASP A 175 -24.26 -16.41 17.17
C ASP A 175 -23.32 -16.14 18.36
N GLU A 176 -22.72 -17.21 18.92
CA GLU A 176 -21.79 -17.11 20.06
C GLU A 176 -20.57 -16.25 19.72
N LEU A 177 -19.99 -16.42 18.52
CA LEU A 177 -18.81 -15.67 18.11
C LEU A 177 -19.15 -14.21 17.82
N ALA A 178 -20.29 -13.93 17.20
CA ALA A 178 -20.73 -12.56 16.98
C ALA A 178 -21.03 -11.81 18.29
N GLN A 179 -21.63 -12.48 19.28
CA GLN A 179 -21.81 -11.92 20.63
C GLN A 179 -20.46 -11.63 21.31
N PHE A 180 -19.50 -12.55 21.17
CA PHE A 180 -18.15 -12.37 21.71
C PHE A 180 -17.46 -11.16 21.06
N PHE A 181 -17.53 -11.00 19.75
CA PHE A 181 -16.96 -9.85 19.04
C PHE A 181 -17.60 -8.53 19.49
N SER A 182 -18.93 -8.50 19.63
CA SER A 182 -19.64 -7.33 20.14
C SER A 182 -19.18 -6.95 21.55
N LYS A 183 -19.10 -7.94 22.45
CA LYS A 183 -18.67 -7.74 23.85
C LYS A 183 -17.25 -7.16 23.96
N HIS A 184 -16.35 -7.59 23.10
CA HIS A 184 -14.94 -7.17 23.11
C HIS A 184 -14.62 -6.05 22.11
N HIS A 185 -15.65 -5.41 21.54
CA HIS A 185 -15.51 -4.29 20.57
C HIS A 185 -14.61 -4.62 19.37
N ILE A 186 -14.62 -5.88 18.92
CA ILE A 186 -13.84 -6.31 17.77
C ILE A 186 -14.46 -5.78 16.48
N SER A 187 -13.63 -5.20 15.62
CA SER A 187 -14.01 -4.84 14.25
C SER A 187 -13.71 -5.98 13.29
N VAL A 188 -14.58 -6.18 12.30
CA VAL A 188 -14.45 -7.30 11.35
C VAL A 188 -14.35 -6.78 9.91
N ALA A 189 -13.35 -7.24 9.17
CA ALA A 189 -13.24 -7.02 7.73
C ALA A 189 -13.61 -8.31 6.99
N VAL A 190 -14.68 -8.26 6.21
CA VAL A 190 -15.25 -9.43 5.54
C VAL A 190 -14.98 -9.37 4.05
N SER A 191 -14.45 -10.47 3.49
CA SER A 191 -14.20 -10.60 2.06
C SER A 191 -15.47 -11.05 1.33
N VAL A 192 -15.98 -10.23 0.41
CA VAL A 192 -17.10 -10.57 -0.48
C VAL A 192 -16.75 -10.16 -1.90
N TYR A 193 -16.87 -11.04 -2.86
CA TYR A 193 -16.36 -10.83 -4.22
C TYR A 193 -17.42 -10.47 -5.24
N SER A 194 -18.70 -10.83 -4.99
CA SER A 194 -19.84 -10.55 -5.85
C SER A 194 -21.13 -10.54 -5.03
N TYR A 195 -22.15 -9.85 -5.53
CA TYR A 195 -23.54 -10.03 -5.07
C TYR A 195 -24.16 -11.32 -5.58
N ASP A 196 -23.61 -11.88 -6.67
CA ASP A 196 -24.03 -13.13 -7.27
C ASP A 196 -23.28 -14.31 -6.63
N GLU A 197 -24.04 -15.32 -6.20
CA GLU A 197 -23.53 -16.54 -5.56
C GLU A 197 -22.56 -17.29 -6.47
N HIS A 198 -22.88 -17.39 -7.77
CA HIS A 198 -22.05 -18.11 -8.73
C HIS A 198 -20.63 -17.52 -8.82
N TYR A 199 -20.50 -16.20 -8.98
CA TYR A 199 -19.21 -15.56 -9.08
C TYR A 199 -18.44 -15.57 -7.76
N HIS A 200 -19.12 -15.39 -6.62
CA HIS A 200 -18.45 -15.48 -5.32
C HIS A 200 -17.89 -16.89 -5.09
N ASP A 201 -18.70 -17.94 -5.32
CA ASP A 201 -18.30 -19.33 -5.15
C ASP A 201 -17.21 -19.73 -6.17
N TYR A 202 -17.26 -19.20 -7.39
CA TYR A 202 -16.19 -19.36 -8.37
C TYR A 202 -14.85 -18.81 -7.86
N VAL A 203 -14.85 -17.62 -7.25
CA VAL A 203 -13.63 -17.01 -6.68
C VAL A 203 -13.10 -17.82 -5.51
N THR A 204 -13.95 -18.25 -4.60
CA THR A 204 -13.54 -18.98 -3.38
C THR A 204 -13.24 -20.46 -3.62
N LYS A 205 -13.69 -21.01 -4.79
CA LYS A 205 -13.64 -22.45 -5.13
C LYS A 205 -14.41 -23.33 -4.14
N VAL A 206 -15.45 -22.78 -3.50
CA VAL A 206 -16.28 -23.51 -2.52
C VAL A 206 -17.76 -23.18 -2.74
N GLN A 207 -18.52 -24.16 -3.21
CA GLN A 207 -19.95 -24.03 -3.42
C GLN A 207 -20.70 -23.67 -2.13
N GLY A 208 -21.64 -22.73 -2.21
CA GLY A 208 -22.41 -22.22 -1.08
C GLY A 208 -21.59 -21.35 -0.12
N SER A 209 -20.38 -20.92 -0.50
CA SER A 209 -19.58 -20.02 0.31
C SER A 209 -20.23 -18.64 0.45
N HIS A 210 -20.82 -18.11 -0.64
CA HIS A 210 -21.56 -16.85 -0.62
C HIS A 210 -22.65 -16.86 0.44
N LYS A 211 -23.53 -17.87 0.38
CA LYS A 211 -24.63 -18.01 1.35
C LYS A 211 -24.14 -18.01 2.80
N ARG A 212 -23.06 -18.76 3.11
CA ARG A 212 -22.48 -18.78 4.47
C ARG A 212 -21.87 -17.44 4.86
N THR A 213 -21.18 -16.76 3.95
CA THR A 213 -20.62 -15.43 4.18
C THR A 213 -21.71 -14.40 4.49
N ILE A 214 -22.83 -14.42 3.74
CA ILE A 214 -23.97 -13.52 3.96
C ILE A 214 -24.67 -13.83 5.30
N GLN A 215 -24.78 -15.10 5.69
CA GLN A 215 -25.27 -15.47 7.02
C GLN A 215 -24.37 -14.91 8.13
N GLY A 216 -23.05 -14.99 7.97
CA GLY A 216 -22.10 -14.39 8.90
C GLY A 216 -22.26 -12.87 9.01
N LEU A 217 -22.41 -12.16 7.89
CA LEU A 217 -22.68 -10.71 7.88
C LEU A 217 -23.99 -10.36 8.62
N ALA A 218 -25.05 -11.16 8.40
CA ALA A 218 -26.32 -10.97 9.09
C ALA A 218 -26.17 -11.12 10.62
N LEU A 219 -25.35 -12.06 11.09
CA LEU A 219 -25.05 -12.23 12.52
C LEU A 219 -24.23 -11.04 13.06
N LEU A 220 -23.23 -10.56 12.33
CA LEU A 220 -22.50 -9.35 12.73
C LEU A 220 -23.43 -8.14 12.89
N LYS A 221 -24.34 -7.92 11.93
CA LYS A 221 -25.36 -6.85 12.00
C LYS A 221 -26.30 -7.05 13.18
N LYS A 222 -26.81 -8.27 13.39
CA LYS A 222 -27.73 -8.65 14.49
C LYS A 222 -27.15 -8.28 15.88
N TYR A 223 -25.84 -8.49 16.07
CA TYR A 223 -25.17 -8.23 17.33
C TYR A 223 -24.43 -6.88 17.39
N ASN A 224 -24.67 -5.97 16.43
CA ASN A 224 -24.06 -4.65 16.35
C ASN A 224 -22.53 -4.68 16.36
N VAL A 225 -21.92 -5.70 15.75
CA VAL A 225 -20.47 -5.76 15.54
C VAL A 225 -20.11 -4.79 14.42
N SER A 226 -19.10 -3.94 14.64
CA SER A 226 -18.57 -3.07 13.60
C SER A 226 -17.92 -3.92 12.49
N TYR A 227 -18.37 -3.76 11.25
CA TYR A 227 -17.75 -4.46 10.14
C TYR A 227 -17.67 -3.61 8.87
N ARG A 228 -16.72 -3.95 8.03
CA ARG A 228 -16.60 -3.46 6.65
C ARG A 228 -16.45 -4.63 5.69
N VAL A 229 -16.85 -4.41 4.44
CA VAL A 229 -16.67 -5.40 3.38
C VAL A 229 -15.54 -4.95 2.45
N ALA A 230 -14.71 -5.89 2.07
CA ALA A 230 -13.64 -5.73 1.11
C ALA A 230 -13.87 -6.65 -0.09
N ASN A 231 -13.66 -6.14 -1.30
CA ASN A 231 -13.72 -6.91 -2.53
C ASN A 231 -12.50 -6.64 -3.42
N VAL A 232 -12.25 -7.57 -4.33
CA VAL A 232 -11.17 -7.51 -5.32
C VAL A 232 -11.76 -7.65 -6.70
N LEU A 233 -11.42 -6.72 -7.58
CA LEU A 233 -11.84 -6.74 -8.98
C LEU A 233 -10.94 -7.68 -9.77
N MET A 234 -11.53 -8.62 -10.50
CA MET A 234 -10.85 -9.65 -11.27
C MET A 234 -11.55 -9.87 -12.61
N ASN A 235 -10.78 -10.16 -13.64
CA ASN A 235 -11.33 -10.57 -14.93
C ASN A 235 -12.18 -11.84 -14.77
N GLY A 236 -13.31 -11.89 -15.46
CA GLY A 236 -14.25 -13.02 -15.41
C GLY A 236 -15.09 -13.09 -14.12
N VAL A 237 -15.05 -12.05 -13.26
CA VAL A 237 -15.87 -11.95 -12.05
C VAL A 237 -16.74 -10.70 -12.10
N GLU A 238 -18.03 -10.87 -12.24
CA GLU A 238 -18.99 -9.78 -12.19
C GLU A 238 -19.35 -9.44 -10.74
N ILE A 239 -19.41 -8.17 -10.41
CA ILE A 239 -19.82 -7.73 -9.06
C ILE A 239 -21.30 -7.96 -8.85
N GLY A 240 -22.13 -7.86 -9.92
CA GLY A 240 -23.57 -7.96 -9.85
C GLY A 240 -24.22 -6.69 -9.28
N SER A 241 -25.54 -6.78 -9.06
CA SER A 241 -26.34 -5.67 -8.50
C SER A 241 -26.59 -5.86 -7.02
N PRO A 242 -26.63 -4.76 -6.22
CA PRO A 242 -26.97 -4.83 -4.80
C PRO A 242 -28.33 -5.53 -4.58
N ASN A 243 -28.32 -6.55 -3.73
CA ASN A 243 -29.49 -7.35 -3.38
C ASN A 243 -29.72 -7.42 -1.86
N SER A 244 -28.98 -6.62 -1.08
CA SER A 244 -29.01 -6.65 0.38
C SER A 244 -28.53 -5.31 0.97
N ASP A 245 -29.13 -4.92 2.09
CA ASP A 245 -28.68 -3.79 2.92
C ASP A 245 -27.51 -4.12 3.86
N LEU A 246 -27.02 -5.37 3.81
CA LEU A 246 -25.95 -5.82 4.70
C LEU A 246 -24.58 -5.27 4.29
N TYR A 247 -24.36 -5.03 3.00
CA TYR A 247 -23.06 -4.60 2.48
C TYR A 247 -23.17 -3.87 1.15
N CYS A 248 -22.07 -3.18 0.81
CA CYS A 248 -21.92 -2.50 -0.45
C CYS A 248 -20.56 -2.81 -1.07
N LEU A 249 -20.56 -3.37 -2.29
CA LEU A 249 -19.36 -3.65 -3.07
C LEU A 249 -19.02 -2.47 -3.98
N LYS A 250 -18.59 -1.35 -3.38
CA LYS A 250 -18.11 -0.18 -4.12
C LYS A 250 -16.59 -0.13 -4.09
N ASN A 251 -15.99 0.30 -5.21
CA ASN A 251 -14.56 0.62 -5.30
C ASN A 251 -13.63 -0.53 -4.88
N GLY A 252 -13.88 -1.75 -5.37
CA GLY A 252 -12.96 -2.87 -5.19
C GLY A 252 -11.56 -2.55 -5.69
N ASP A 253 -10.54 -3.03 -4.98
CA ASP A 253 -9.16 -2.91 -5.42
C ASP A 253 -8.91 -3.89 -6.59
N VAL A 254 -8.16 -3.48 -7.61
CA VAL A 254 -7.77 -4.38 -8.70
C VAL A 254 -6.84 -5.46 -8.14
N VAL A 255 -7.04 -6.69 -8.56
CA VAL A 255 -6.21 -7.83 -8.17
C VAL A 255 -4.72 -7.52 -8.33
N ARG A 256 -3.92 -7.95 -7.35
CA ARG A 256 -2.46 -7.86 -7.40
C ARG A 256 -1.88 -9.18 -7.85
N LEU A 257 -0.85 -9.12 -8.68
CA LEU A 257 -0.15 -10.30 -9.19
C LEU A 257 0.78 -10.88 -8.12
N THR A 258 0.18 -11.52 -7.12
CA THR A 258 0.88 -12.14 -5.97
C THR A 258 0.24 -13.47 -5.62
N GLY A 259 1.02 -14.42 -5.14
CA GLY A 259 0.54 -15.77 -4.78
C GLY A 259 -0.14 -16.45 -5.97
N ARG A 260 -1.39 -16.93 -5.81
CA ARG A 260 -2.15 -17.58 -6.90
C ARG A 260 -2.60 -16.64 -8.00
N ALA A 261 -2.64 -15.33 -7.74
CA ALA A 261 -3.05 -14.38 -8.76
C ALA A 261 -2.02 -14.31 -9.89
N ASN A 262 -2.49 -14.36 -11.11
CA ASN A 262 -1.67 -14.26 -12.30
C ASN A 262 -2.35 -13.41 -13.39
N GLY A 263 -1.68 -13.22 -14.52
CA GLY A 263 -2.11 -12.30 -15.58
C GLY A 263 -3.51 -12.59 -16.16
N TYR A 264 -4.06 -13.82 -16.08
CA TYR A 264 -5.40 -14.09 -16.60
C TYR A 264 -6.52 -13.42 -15.77
N LEU A 265 -6.24 -13.01 -14.54
CA LEU A 265 -7.17 -12.25 -13.71
C LEU A 265 -7.23 -10.76 -14.06
N LEU A 266 -6.43 -10.30 -15.02
CA LEU A 266 -6.45 -8.95 -15.55
C LEU A 266 -7.04 -8.93 -16.96
N ASN A 267 -7.77 -7.88 -17.28
CA ASN A 267 -8.20 -7.48 -18.62
C ASN A 267 -7.87 -6.00 -18.84
N ASP A 268 -8.10 -5.50 -20.05
CA ASP A 268 -7.77 -4.12 -20.44
C ASP A 268 -8.37 -3.07 -19.49
N GLU A 269 -9.63 -3.26 -19.07
CA GLU A 269 -10.31 -2.35 -18.15
C GLU A 269 -9.66 -2.32 -16.76
N LEU A 270 -9.24 -3.48 -16.25
CA LEU A 270 -8.57 -3.59 -14.95
C LEU A 270 -7.13 -3.08 -15.03
N ILE A 271 -6.43 -3.36 -16.11
CA ILE A 271 -5.11 -2.78 -16.38
C ILE A 271 -5.22 -1.26 -16.42
N LYS A 272 -6.16 -0.70 -17.20
CA LYS A 272 -6.40 0.74 -17.29
C LYS A 272 -6.69 1.40 -15.95
N LYS A 273 -7.51 0.76 -15.10
CA LYS A 273 -7.76 1.24 -13.72
C LYS A 273 -6.50 1.26 -12.85
N ARG A 274 -5.52 0.42 -13.15
CA ARG A 274 -4.27 0.34 -12.40
C ARG A 274 -3.20 1.29 -12.90
N LEU A 275 -3.24 1.71 -14.18
CA LEU A 275 -2.19 2.54 -14.77
C LEU A 275 -1.97 3.83 -13.98
N ILE A 276 -0.69 4.15 -13.78
CA ILE A 276 -0.25 5.48 -13.37
C ILE A 276 -0.06 6.29 -14.65
N THR A 277 -0.88 7.32 -14.83
CA THR A 277 -0.85 8.25 -15.96
C THR A 277 -0.66 9.67 -15.46
N GLN A 278 -0.51 10.63 -16.35
CA GLN A 278 -0.45 12.05 -15.98
C GLN A 278 -1.62 12.48 -15.08
N LYS A 279 -2.82 11.92 -15.31
CA LYS A 279 -4.03 12.19 -14.51
C LYS A 279 -3.99 11.60 -13.10
N SER A 280 -3.04 10.71 -12.83
CA SER A 280 -2.88 10.07 -11.50
C SER A 280 -2.22 10.99 -10.48
N PHE A 281 -1.57 12.06 -10.94
CA PHE A 281 -0.96 13.03 -10.04
C PHE A 281 -1.98 14.10 -9.68
N PRO A 282 -2.37 14.17 -8.37
CA PRO A 282 -3.40 15.08 -7.92
C PRO A 282 -2.92 16.53 -8.03
N LEU A 283 -3.87 17.43 -8.29
CA LEU A 283 -3.68 18.85 -8.11
C LEU A 283 -3.43 19.20 -6.63
N ASN A 284 -3.88 18.34 -5.71
CA ASN A 284 -3.70 18.49 -4.26
C ASN A 284 -2.57 17.58 -3.77
N LEU A 285 -1.46 18.18 -3.42
CA LEU A 285 -0.33 17.56 -2.73
C LEU A 285 -0.67 17.28 -1.27
N ASP A 286 -0.34 16.08 -0.80
CA ASP A 286 -0.42 15.68 0.60
C ASP A 286 0.99 15.68 1.21
N GLU A 287 1.24 16.57 2.18
CA GLU A 287 2.53 16.72 2.85
C GLU A 287 2.90 15.46 3.63
N ASP A 288 1.95 14.85 4.34
CA ASP A 288 2.19 13.62 5.10
C ASP A 288 2.50 12.43 4.20
N PHE A 289 1.81 12.31 3.06
CA PHE A 289 2.13 11.29 2.08
C PHE A 289 3.54 11.47 1.51
N SER A 290 3.90 12.70 1.14
CA SER A 290 5.24 13.00 0.61
C SER A 290 6.33 12.79 1.65
N ALA A 291 6.11 13.18 2.91
CA ALA A 291 7.02 12.92 4.01
C ALA A 291 7.27 11.41 4.22
N ARG A 292 6.23 10.59 4.10
CA ARG A 292 6.37 9.12 4.12
C ARG A 292 7.21 8.60 2.96
N CYS A 293 6.97 9.12 1.75
CA CYS A 293 7.73 8.71 0.56
C CYS A 293 9.20 9.14 0.61
N VAL A 294 9.52 10.24 1.29
CA VAL A 294 10.90 10.69 1.57
C VAL A 294 11.56 9.80 2.63
N SER A 295 10.83 9.48 3.71
CA SER A 295 11.36 8.71 4.85
C SER A 295 11.55 7.23 4.52
N GLY A 296 10.72 6.67 3.61
CA GLY A 296 10.76 5.27 3.23
C GLY A 296 9.74 4.97 2.12
N HIS A 297 9.30 3.72 2.01
CA HIS A 297 8.20 3.36 1.13
C HIS A 297 6.86 3.64 1.83
N ASN A 298 5.87 4.18 1.09
CA ASN A 298 4.56 4.58 1.63
C ASN A 298 3.82 3.48 2.43
N CYS A 299 4.17 2.20 2.26
CA CYS A 299 3.64 1.09 3.03
C CYS A 299 4.67 0.53 4.04
N PHE A 300 5.91 0.24 3.59
CA PHE A 300 6.90 -0.50 4.38
C PHE A 300 7.38 0.24 5.63
N CYS A 301 7.36 1.58 5.60
CA CYS A 301 7.80 2.38 6.75
C CYS A 301 6.76 2.49 7.88
N ARG A 302 5.55 1.94 7.71
CA ARG A 302 4.44 2.13 8.69
C ARG A 302 3.70 0.86 9.07
N ARG A 303 4.04 -0.28 8.47
CA ARG A 303 3.28 -1.51 8.62
C ARG A 303 4.23 -2.68 8.73
N LEU A 304 3.83 -3.68 9.48
CA LEU A 304 4.49 -4.97 9.51
C LEU A 304 3.48 -6.08 9.27
N TYR A 305 4.00 -7.19 8.84
CA TYR A 305 3.28 -8.44 8.76
C TYR A 305 4.11 -9.52 9.46
N ILE A 306 3.51 -10.19 10.43
CA ILE A 306 4.11 -11.31 11.14
C ILE A 306 3.38 -12.56 10.69
N SER A 307 4.11 -13.46 10.04
CA SER A 307 3.56 -14.72 9.53
C SER A 307 3.38 -15.75 10.63
N SER A 308 2.63 -16.81 10.35
CA SER A 308 2.37 -17.90 11.30
C SER A 308 3.61 -18.74 11.67
N ASN A 309 4.77 -18.50 11.01
CA ASN A 309 6.09 -18.99 11.41
C ASN A 309 6.96 -17.92 12.09
N MET A 310 6.36 -16.80 12.51
CA MET A 310 6.99 -15.68 13.21
C MET A 310 8.02 -14.90 12.37
N GLU A 311 8.04 -15.05 11.04
CA GLU A 311 8.85 -14.22 10.16
C GLU A 311 8.20 -12.85 9.98
N VAL A 312 8.99 -11.78 10.05
CA VAL A 312 8.51 -10.39 10.00
C VAL A 312 8.80 -9.78 8.63
N TYR A 313 7.75 -9.37 7.93
CA TYR A 313 7.81 -8.76 6.62
C TYR A 313 7.28 -7.31 6.63
N PRO A 314 7.66 -6.45 5.67
CA PRO A 314 7.15 -5.08 5.59
C PRO A 314 5.71 -5.00 5.07
N CYS A 315 5.17 -6.06 4.50
CA CYS A 315 3.84 -6.11 3.91
C CYS A 315 3.32 -7.56 3.85
N ALA A 316 2.01 -7.74 3.96
CA ALA A 316 1.36 -9.05 3.83
C ALA A 316 1.64 -9.77 2.50
N MET A 317 1.90 -9.01 1.43
CA MET A 317 2.15 -9.54 0.08
C MET A 317 3.62 -9.49 -0.33
N GLU A 318 4.51 -8.85 0.43
CA GLU A 318 5.94 -8.75 0.11
C GLU A 318 6.71 -9.81 0.87
N ARG A 319 7.23 -10.81 0.15
CA ARG A 319 7.95 -11.95 0.70
C ARG A 319 9.42 -12.01 0.27
N ARG A 320 9.85 -11.12 -0.64
CA ARG A 320 11.22 -11.10 -1.18
C ARG A 320 12.22 -10.54 -0.17
N ILE A 321 11.76 -9.74 0.79
CA ILE A 321 12.57 -9.13 1.85
C ILE A 321 11.93 -9.35 3.20
N SER A 322 12.74 -9.61 4.23
CA SER A 322 12.32 -9.87 5.60
C SER A 322 13.16 -9.06 6.58
N HIS A 323 12.54 -8.62 7.66
CA HIS A 323 13.25 -8.07 8.81
C HIS A 323 13.96 -9.15 9.63
N GLY A 324 13.52 -10.40 9.52
CA GLY A 324 14.01 -11.55 10.27
C GLY A 324 12.88 -12.25 11.03
N ASN A 325 13.24 -13.24 11.86
CA ASN A 325 12.29 -14.09 12.59
C ASN A 325 12.24 -13.73 14.07
N LEU A 326 11.04 -13.60 14.62
CA LEU A 326 10.81 -13.30 16.04
C LEU A 326 11.09 -14.48 16.98
N LYS A 327 11.20 -15.69 16.47
CA LYS A 327 11.42 -16.87 17.33
C LYS A 327 12.74 -16.79 18.08
N GLY A 328 12.65 -16.52 19.38
CA GLY A 328 13.83 -16.32 20.23
C GLY A 328 14.55 -14.97 20.07
N ASN A 329 13.94 -14.00 19.36
CA ASN A 329 14.52 -12.69 19.13
C ASN A 329 13.52 -11.58 19.50
N HIS A 330 14.03 -10.47 20.01
CA HIS A 330 13.20 -9.29 20.24
C HIS A 330 12.99 -8.49 18.96
N LEU A 331 11.77 -7.97 18.76
CA LEU A 331 11.39 -7.21 17.57
C LEU A 331 12.37 -6.06 17.26
N LYS A 332 12.73 -5.28 18.28
CA LYS A 332 13.63 -4.13 18.14
C LYS A 332 15.01 -4.46 17.56
N PHE A 333 15.50 -5.71 17.73
CA PHE A 333 16.82 -6.11 17.25
C PHE A 333 16.80 -6.68 15.83
N ILE A 334 15.67 -7.20 15.37
CA ILE A 334 15.54 -7.76 14.03
C ILE A 334 15.08 -6.69 13.01
N MET A 335 14.60 -5.53 13.48
CA MET A 335 14.08 -4.50 12.59
C MET A 335 15.18 -3.95 11.67
N ASN A 336 15.08 -4.26 10.40
CA ASN A 336 16.06 -3.85 9.38
C ASN A 336 15.77 -2.43 8.88
N LYS A 337 16.71 -1.52 9.21
CA LYS A 337 16.64 -0.11 8.81
C LYS A 337 16.59 0.08 7.30
N GLU A 338 17.29 -0.74 6.51
CA GLU A 338 17.33 -0.63 5.05
C GLU A 338 15.96 -0.89 4.42
N ILE A 339 15.14 -1.77 5.03
CA ILE A 339 13.77 -2.03 4.60
C ILE A 339 12.86 -0.85 4.92
N PHE A 340 12.99 -0.27 6.10
CA PHE A 340 12.20 0.92 6.46
C PHE A 340 12.53 2.13 5.60
N GLU A 341 13.80 2.37 5.36
CA GLU A 341 14.29 3.49 4.54
C GLU A 341 14.28 3.18 3.03
N PHE A 342 13.74 2.01 2.64
CA PHE A 342 13.55 1.71 1.22
C PHE A 342 12.51 2.67 0.64
N ASN A 343 12.95 3.53 -0.27
CA ASN A 343 12.08 4.46 -0.97
C ASN A 343 12.34 4.42 -2.48
N LYS A 344 11.71 5.31 -3.24
CA LYS A 344 11.87 5.34 -4.71
C LYS A 344 13.24 5.78 -5.19
N ASP A 345 14.07 6.34 -4.34
CA ASP A 345 15.49 6.61 -4.69
C ASP A 345 16.29 5.31 -4.91
N LYS A 346 15.76 4.17 -4.42
CA LYS A 346 16.34 2.82 -4.62
C LYS A 346 15.65 2.03 -5.74
N VAL A 347 14.64 2.59 -6.40
CA VAL A 347 13.88 1.92 -7.47
C VAL A 347 14.38 2.37 -8.82
N ASN A 348 14.76 1.41 -9.68
CA ASN A 348 15.24 1.66 -11.03
C ASN A 348 14.24 2.55 -11.80
N VAL A 349 14.78 3.49 -12.59
CA VAL A 349 14.00 4.49 -13.31
C VAL A 349 13.26 5.49 -12.40
N CYS A 350 12.63 5.03 -11.30
CA CYS A 350 11.88 5.91 -10.39
C CYS A 350 12.81 6.87 -9.61
N LYS A 351 14.04 6.48 -9.32
CA LYS A 351 15.05 7.35 -8.69
C LYS A 351 15.32 8.63 -9.47
N ASP A 352 15.14 8.57 -10.79
CA ASP A 352 15.37 9.64 -11.74
C ASP A 352 14.04 10.35 -12.14
N CYS A 353 12.96 10.13 -11.40
CA CYS A 353 11.63 10.68 -11.65
C CYS A 353 11.32 11.82 -10.69
N GLU A 354 10.91 12.97 -11.20
CA GLU A 354 10.53 14.15 -10.41
C GLU A 354 9.25 13.95 -9.61
N PHE A 355 8.42 12.96 -9.93
CA PHE A 355 7.19 12.63 -9.20
C PHE A 355 7.38 11.65 -8.05
N ARG A 356 8.60 11.16 -7.80
CA ARG A 356 8.86 10.00 -6.93
C ARG A 356 8.33 10.12 -5.49
N TYR A 357 8.27 11.32 -4.93
CA TYR A 357 7.80 11.53 -3.56
C TYR A 357 6.30 11.86 -3.44
N THR A 358 5.57 11.88 -4.54
CA THR A 358 4.10 11.98 -4.54
C THR A 358 3.43 10.82 -5.29
N CYS A 359 4.22 9.86 -5.78
CA CYS A 359 3.71 8.75 -6.56
C CYS A 359 3.44 7.52 -5.69
N PHE A 360 2.18 7.05 -5.69
CA PHE A 360 1.82 5.79 -5.03
C PHE A 360 2.44 4.59 -5.75
N ASP A 361 2.89 3.62 -4.96
CA ASP A 361 3.52 2.40 -5.45
C ASP A 361 3.11 1.19 -4.62
N CYS A 362 3.04 0.02 -5.25
CA CYS A 362 2.79 -1.27 -4.62
C CYS A 362 3.88 -2.24 -5.06
N ARG A 363 4.96 -2.35 -4.28
CA ARG A 363 6.11 -3.19 -4.62
C ARG A 363 5.78 -4.65 -4.86
N PRO A 364 4.97 -5.34 -4.04
CA PRO A 364 4.62 -6.73 -4.29
C PRO A 364 3.81 -6.95 -5.58
N ASN A 365 3.10 -5.94 -6.07
CA ASN A 365 2.38 -6.03 -7.36
C ASN A 365 3.36 -5.77 -8.52
N SER A 366 4.30 -6.67 -8.73
CA SER A 366 5.30 -6.60 -9.79
C SER A 366 5.25 -7.84 -10.67
N ILE A 367 5.53 -7.67 -11.95
CA ILE A 367 5.75 -8.78 -12.89
C ILE A 367 7.20 -9.29 -12.70
N GLU A 368 8.14 -8.37 -12.50
CA GLU A 368 9.54 -8.68 -12.29
C GLU A 368 9.80 -9.24 -10.88
N LYS A 369 10.84 -10.08 -10.77
CA LYS A 369 11.22 -10.72 -9.50
C LYS A 369 11.91 -9.76 -8.53
N GLU A 370 12.55 -8.72 -9.05
CA GLU A 370 13.34 -7.79 -8.24
C GLU A 370 12.47 -6.72 -7.60
N ILE A 371 12.82 -6.35 -6.35
CA ILE A 371 12.06 -5.36 -5.59
C ILE A 371 12.28 -3.93 -6.09
N ASN A 372 13.39 -3.68 -6.76
CA ASN A 372 13.79 -2.35 -7.23
C ASN A 372 13.38 -2.04 -8.66
N GLU A 373 12.60 -2.89 -9.32
CA GLU A 373 12.14 -2.64 -10.69
C GLU A 373 11.03 -1.58 -10.75
N LYS A 374 11.00 -0.83 -11.88
CA LYS A 374 9.93 0.12 -12.16
C LYS A 374 8.57 -0.60 -12.16
N PRO A 375 7.50 -0.04 -11.52
CA PRO A 375 6.18 -0.66 -11.59
C PRO A 375 5.70 -0.84 -13.04
N TRP A 376 5.25 -2.04 -13.38
CA TRP A 376 4.75 -2.38 -14.72
C TRP A 376 3.59 -1.48 -15.18
N TYR A 377 2.82 -0.96 -14.24
CA TYR A 377 1.66 -0.08 -14.48
C TYR A 377 2.02 1.40 -14.58
N CYS A 378 3.29 1.79 -14.51
CA CYS A 378 3.73 3.18 -14.72
C CYS A 378 3.96 3.47 -16.20
N THR A 379 3.30 4.51 -16.73
CA THR A 379 3.39 4.91 -18.14
C THR A 379 4.38 6.07 -18.38
N TYR A 380 4.99 6.65 -17.34
CA TYR A 380 5.92 7.77 -17.47
C TYR A 380 7.36 7.32 -17.73
N ASN A 381 8.03 7.99 -18.66
CA ASN A 381 9.46 7.87 -18.89
C ASN A 381 10.19 9.13 -18.41
N PRO A 382 10.92 9.09 -17.27
CA PRO A 382 11.58 10.28 -16.75
C PRO A 382 12.78 10.75 -17.58
N TYR A 383 13.29 9.93 -18.51
CA TYR A 383 14.44 10.29 -19.36
C TYR A 383 14.02 11.06 -20.62
N SER A 384 12.77 10.93 -21.07
CA SER A 384 12.21 11.72 -22.19
C SER A 384 11.14 12.72 -21.74
N GLY A 385 10.66 12.62 -20.51
CA GLY A 385 9.56 13.45 -20.01
C GLY A 385 8.19 13.09 -20.62
N GLU A 386 8.06 11.91 -21.24
CA GLU A 386 6.88 11.51 -22.00
C GLU A 386 6.03 10.48 -21.27
N TRP A 387 4.74 10.51 -21.53
CA TRP A 387 3.75 9.54 -21.05
C TRP A 387 3.38 8.59 -22.20
N GLU A 388 3.55 7.30 -21.98
CA GLU A 388 3.05 6.25 -22.87
C GLU A 388 1.52 6.35 -22.99
N THR A 389 0.97 6.12 -24.19
CA THR A 389 -0.49 6.06 -24.34
C THR A 389 -1.07 4.84 -23.63
N VAL A 390 -2.34 4.93 -23.23
CA VAL A 390 -3.03 3.83 -22.53
C VAL A 390 -3.00 2.54 -23.36
N ASP A 391 -3.25 2.64 -24.66
CA ASP A 391 -3.30 1.45 -25.54
C ASP A 391 -1.91 0.82 -25.73
N SER A 392 -0.87 1.65 -25.85
CA SER A 392 0.53 1.15 -25.89
C SER A 392 0.91 0.45 -24.59
N ALA A 393 0.56 1.04 -23.44
CA ALA A 393 0.82 0.46 -22.13
C ALA A 393 0.11 -0.90 -21.95
N ILE A 394 -1.15 -1.00 -22.34
CA ILE A 394 -1.92 -2.26 -22.31
C ILE A 394 -1.23 -3.31 -23.18
N SER A 395 -0.86 -2.95 -24.40
CA SER A 395 -0.17 -3.88 -25.33
C SER A 395 1.18 -4.37 -24.77
N ARG A 396 1.96 -3.47 -24.17
CA ARG A 396 3.23 -3.82 -23.50
C ARG A 396 3.00 -4.78 -22.33
N ILE A 397 2.01 -4.50 -21.49
CA ILE A 397 1.69 -5.29 -20.30
C ILE A 397 1.25 -6.70 -20.69
N HIS A 398 0.41 -6.85 -21.71
CA HIS A 398 0.04 -8.19 -22.20
C HIS A 398 1.26 -8.99 -22.66
N LYS A 399 2.18 -8.38 -23.39
CA LYS A 399 3.42 -9.05 -23.81
C LYS A 399 4.26 -9.50 -22.60
N GLN A 400 4.40 -8.67 -21.55
CA GLN A 400 5.12 -9.03 -20.34
C GLN A 400 4.45 -10.20 -19.61
N LEU A 401 3.10 -10.21 -19.52
CA LEU A 401 2.34 -11.29 -18.88
C LEU A 401 2.37 -12.61 -19.70
N GLU A 402 2.53 -12.56 -21.00
CA GLU A 402 2.70 -13.74 -21.87
C GLU A 402 4.08 -14.39 -21.68
N ILE A 403 5.14 -13.62 -21.62
CA ILE A 403 6.51 -14.11 -21.36
C ILE A 403 6.56 -14.82 -20.00
N GLU A 404 5.90 -14.27 -18.95
CA GLU A 404 5.85 -14.93 -17.64
C GLU A 404 5.13 -16.29 -17.63
N LYS A 405 4.19 -16.52 -18.57
CA LYS A 405 3.53 -17.83 -18.71
C LYS A 405 4.46 -18.90 -19.27
N ASP A 406 5.32 -18.53 -20.20
CA ASP A 406 6.26 -19.46 -20.82
C ASP A 406 7.41 -19.82 -19.89
N ASP A 407 7.87 -18.90 -19.03
CA ASP A 407 8.89 -19.15 -18.00
C ASP A 407 8.41 -20.05 -16.83
N LYS A 408 7.09 -20.21 -16.65
CA LYS A 408 6.48 -21.04 -15.59
C LYS A 408 5.99 -22.40 -16.09
N ARG A 409 6.19 -22.74 -17.36
CA ARG A 409 5.97 -24.07 -17.95
C ARG A 409 7.26 -24.86 -17.98
#